data_290d39e4ff0f2f8960ad9286890c35a7
#
_entry.id   290d39e4ff0f2f8960ad9286890c35a7
#
_cell.length_a   1.000
_cell.length_b   1.000
_cell.length_c   1.000
_cell.angle_alpha   90.00
_cell.angle_beta   90.00
_cell.angle_gamma   90.00
#
_symmetry.space_group_name_H-M   'P 1'
#
loop_
_entity.id
_entity.type
_entity.pdbx_description
1 polymer ?
#
loop_
_entity_poly.entity_id
_entity_poly.type
_entity_poly.pdbx_seq_one_letter_code
_entity_poly.pdbx_strand_id
1 'polypeptide(L)'
;PYGATLEVKDNSGYAYVGLRLNGNVQAGIYDSRFVGNQAQAYAAAGGFSTGSYADLNYCLVAGNQANLNGGTANAGGFSVWSGSWGNFYQCTFAANSAEYGSALTVGRGSSATVDGSIIWNNPGDNALAAVQWDNNGSNLDVYNSVVQGGESGMYADELSNIYYDGLLDMDPFFCDPANGDFSIDVLSSAITPWGEPMGALGYGCEGTVMAAAHILSVEDVPNDQGGRVYVTFEKSLFDTDGLSRTEMYTI
;
A
#
# COMPACT_ATOMS: atom_id res chain seq x y z
N PRO A 1 -18.27 -9.97 -15.65
CA PRO A 1 -17.34 -8.86 -15.62
C PRO A 1 -16.59 -8.78 -16.95
N TYR A 2 -16.59 -7.59 -17.58
CA TYR A 2 -15.89 -7.34 -18.84
C TYR A 2 -14.60 -6.58 -18.48
N GLY A 3 -13.56 -7.28 -18.05
CA GLY A 3 -12.29 -6.68 -17.71
C GLY A 3 -11.13 -7.56 -18.15
N ALA A 4 -9.96 -6.95 -18.31
CA ALA A 4 -8.73 -7.68 -18.59
C ALA A 4 -8.02 -8.02 -17.27
N THR A 5 -7.52 -9.24 -17.16
CA THR A 5 -6.55 -9.64 -16.14
C THR A 5 -5.15 -9.52 -16.76
N LEU A 6 -4.28 -8.75 -16.11
CA LEU A 6 -2.95 -8.44 -16.60
C LEU A 6 -1.89 -8.86 -15.56
N GLU A 7 -0.78 -9.39 -16.04
CA GLU A 7 0.45 -9.45 -15.27
C GLU A 7 1.50 -8.58 -15.97
N VAL A 8 1.88 -7.48 -15.32
CA VAL A 8 2.85 -6.50 -15.84
C VAL A 8 3.98 -6.43 -14.84
N LYS A 9 5.11 -7.05 -15.15
CA LYS A 9 6.20 -7.17 -14.18
C LYS A 9 7.58 -6.97 -14.78
N ASP A 10 8.49 -6.52 -13.93
CA ASP A 10 9.94 -6.45 -14.17
C ASP A 10 10.31 -5.67 -15.46
N ASN A 11 9.44 -4.74 -15.87
CA ASN A 11 9.72 -3.87 -16.99
C ASN A 11 10.56 -2.67 -16.54
N SER A 12 11.40 -2.18 -17.43
CA SER A 12 12.19 -0.97 -17.18
C SER A 12 12.12 -0.01 -18.35
N GLY A 13 12.10 1.30 -18.07
CA GLY A 13 11.98 2.29 -19.10
C GLY A 13 12.08 3.72 -18.59
N TYR A 14 11.84 4.70 -19.47
CA TYR A 14 11.93 6.09 -19.11
C TYR A 14 10.68 6.57 -18.33
N ALA A 15 9.48 6.28 -18.82
CA ALA A 15 8.24 6.82 -18.26
C ALA A 15 7.04 5.90 -18.50
N TYR A 16 6.11 5.81 -17.53
CA TYR A 16 4.88 5.01 -17.62
C TYR A 16 5.15 3.58 -18.10
N VAL A 17 5.99 2.87 -17.38
CA VAL A 17 6.63 1.65 -17.86
C VAL A 17 5.66 0.46 -17.97
N GLY A 18 4.81 0.28 -16.96
CA GLY A 18 3.88 -0.85 -16.93
C GLY A 18 2.68 -0.64 -17.87
N LEU A 19 1.74 0.19 -17.48
CA LEU A 19 0.51 0.49 -18.22
C LEU A 19 0.39 1.97 -18.52
N ARG A 20 0.00 2.33 -19.73
CA ARG A 20 -0.33 3.72 -20.06
C ARG A 20 -1.66 3.82 -20.76
N LEU A 21 -2.59 4.60 -20.18
CA LEU A 21 -3.82 5.05 -20.83
C LEU A 21 -3.69 6.55 -21.16
N ASN A 22 -3.89 6.89 -22.42
CA ASN A 22 -3.71 8.27 -22.87
C ASN A 22 -4.69 8.62 -23.99
N GLY A 23 -5.32 9.81 -23.91
CA GLY A 23 -6.19 10.30 -24.96
C GLY A 23 -7.64 9.82 -24.88
N ASN A 24 -8.31 10.06 -23.75
CA ASN A 24 -9.73 9.73 -23.54
C ASN A 24 -10.05 8.22 -23.61
N VAL A 25 -9.11 7.39 -23.19
CA VAL A 25 -9.30 5.93 -23.11
C VAL A 25 -10.07 5.58 -21.84
N GLN A 26 -10.98 4.61 -21.96
CA GLN A 26 -11.67 4.01 -20.82
C GLN A 26 -11.26 2.55 -20.66
N ALA A 27 -10.93 2.11 -19.44
CA ALA A 27 -10.49 0.76 -19.15
C ALA A 27 -11.05 0.26 -17.82
N GLY A 28 -11.44 -1.02 -17.78
CA GLY A 28 -11.67 -1.78 -16.56
C GLY A 28 -10.59 -2.86 -16.42
N ILE A 29 -9.91 -2.87 -15.30
CA ILE A 29 -8.78 -3.75 -14.99
C ILE A 29 -9.10 -4.48 -13.70
N TYR A 30 -9.10 -5.81 -13.74
CA TYR A 30 -9.53 -6.63 -12.61
C TYR A 30 -8.47 -7.70 -12.32
N ASP A 31 -8.33 -8.07 -11.04
CA ASP A 31 -7.48 -9.19 -10.59
C ASP A 31 -6.08 -9.17 -11.21
N SER A 32 -5.50 -7.97 -11.35
CA SER A 32 -4.28 -7.74 -12.12
C SER A 32 -3.09 -7.44 -11.21
N ARG A 33 -1.88 -7.72 -11.71
CA ARG A 33 -0.64 -7.54 -10.96
C ARG A 33 0.32 -6.61 -11.72
N PHE A 34 0.79 -5.58 -11.04
CA PHE A 34 1.81 -4.64 -11.52
C PHE A 34 2.98 -4.69 -10.53
N VAL A 35 4.03 -5.42 -10.85
CA VAL A 35 5.06 -5.78 -9.88
C VAL A 35 6.47 -5.54 -10.42
N GLY A 36 7.33 -4.90 -9.61
CA GLY A 36 8.76 -4.79 -9.90
C GLY A 36 9.12 -3.90 -11.09
N ASN A 37 8.20 -3.08 -11.60
CA ASN A 37 8.47 -2.21 -12.74
C ASN A 37 9.34 -1.01 -12.31
N GLN A 38 10.23 -0.55 -13.21
CA GLN A 38 11.20 0.50 -12.92
C GLN A 38 11.14 1.62 -13.96
N ALA A 39 10.87 2.84 -13.52
CA ALA A 39 10.81 4.03 -14.35
C ALA A 39 11.86 5.06 -13.94
N GLN A 40 12.45 5.75 -14.91
CA GLN A 40 13.36 6.88 -14.64
C GLN A 40 12.58 8.16 -14.36
N ALA A 41 11.33 8.26 -14.82
CA ALA A 41 10.46 9.41 -14.60
C ALA A 41 8.98 9.00 -14.61
N TYR A 42 8.13 9.83 -14.01
CA TYR A 42 6.68 9.70 -13.91
C TYR A 42 6.21 8.51 -13.08
N ALA A 43 5.72 7.41 -13.71
CA ALA A 43 5.13 6.29 -12.97
C ALA A 43 5.68 4.95 -13.43
N ALA A 44 5.95 4.05 -12.46
CA ALA A 44 6.53 2.75 -12.75
C ALA A 44 5.46 1.69 -13.04
N ALA A 45 4.46 1.51 -12.19
CA ALA A 45 3.37 0.57 -12.46
C ALA A 45 2.50 1.04 -13.64
N GLY A 46 2.16 2.32 -13.68
CA GLY A 46 1.41 2.85 -14.80
C GLY A 46 0.83 4.24 -14.59
N GLY A 47 0.10 4.73 -15.60
CA GLY A 47 -0.55 6.02 -15.48
C GLY A 47 -1.66 6.27 -16.49
N PHE A 48 -2.55 7.18 -16.11
CA PHE A 48 -3.68 7.65 -16.91
C PHE A 48 -3.50 9.13 -17.19
N SER A 49 -3.66 9.52 -18.43
CA SER A 49 -3.48 10.93 -18.80
C SER A 49 -4.42 11.35 -19.93
N THR A 50 -4.59 12.68 -20.07
CA THR A 50 -5.33 13.31 -21.16
C THR A 50 -6.80 12.84 -21.22
N GLY A 51 -7.52 13.03 -20.11
CA GLY A 51 -8.95 12.71 -20.02
C GLY A 51 -9.27 11.21 -19.99
N SER A 52 -8.31 10.36 -19.68
CA SER A 52 -8.56 8.92 -19.61
C SER A 52 -9.19 8.52 -18.27
N TYR A 53 -9.95 7.43 -18.29
CA TYR A 53 -10.62 6.87 -17.12
C TYR A 53 -10.24 5.40 -16.94
N ALA A 54 -9.97 5.00 -15.71
CA ALA A 54 -9.76 3.59 -15.40
C ALA A 54 -10.36 3.19 -14.05
N ASP A 55 -10.98 2.01 -14.03
CA ASP A 55 -11.34 1.27 -12.82
C ASP A 55 -10.35 0.12 -12.60
N LEU A 56 -9.64 0.14 -11.49
CA LEU A 56 -8.82 -0.97 -11.03
C LEU A 56 -9.49 -1.62 -9.84
N ASN A 57 -9.79 -2.91 -9.96
CA ASN A 57 -10.46 -3.66 -8.92
C ASN A 57 -9.65 -4.90 -8.59
N TYR A 58 -9.38 -5.14 -7.31
CA TYR A 58 -8.62 -6.28 -6.82
C TYR A 58 -7.22 -6.38 -7.45
N CYS A 59 -6.56 -5.24 -7.63
CA CYS A 59 -5.25 -5.19 -8.27
C CYS A 59 -4.12 -5.08 -7.25
N LEU A 60 -3.06 -5.88 -7.45
CA LEU A 60 -1.82 -5.78 -6.70
C LEU A 60 -0.83 -4.87 -7.44
N VAL A 61 -0.37 -3.83 -6.76
CA VAL A 61 0.64 -2.88 -7.23
C VAL A 61 1.80 -2.91 -6.23
N ALA A 62 2.88 -3.62 -6.54
CA ALA A 62 3.91 -3.89 -5.55
C ALA A 62 5.34 -3.78 -6.09
N GLY A 63 6.24 -3.23 -5.27
CA GLY A 63 7.68 -3.18 -5.56
C GLY A 63 8.05 -2.36 -6.79
N ASN A 64 7.18 -1.47 -7.27
CA ASN A 64 7.46 -0.63 -8.42
C ASN A 64 8.28 0.59 -8.01
N GLN A 65 9.28 0.96 -8.80
CA GLN A 65 10.23 2.02 -8.45
C GLN A 65 10.27 3.08 -9.55
N ALA A 66 10.04 4.32 -9.17
CA ALA A 66 10.25 5.48 -10.02
C ALA A 66 11.42 6.34 -9.48
N ASN A 67 12.02 7.16 -10.36
CA ASN A 67 13.16 8.05 -10.02
C ASN A 67 14.51 7.33 -9.83
N LEU A 68 14.84 6.37 -10.69
CA LEU A 68 16.12 5.64 -10.59
C LEU A 68 17.38 6.50 -10.85
N ASN A 69 17.24 7.70 -11.45
CA ASN A 69 18.36 8.54 -11.85
C ASN A 69 18.22 10.03 -11.43
N GLY A 70 17.44 10.32 -10.37
CA GLY A 70 17.28 11.68 -9.86
C GLY A 70 16.40 12.59 -10.74
N GLY A 71 15.54 12.03 -11.58
CA GLY A 71 14.48 12.74 -12.26
C GLY A 71 13.28 12.98 -11.34
N THR A 72 12.38 13.90 -11.69
CA THR A 72 11.11 14.06 -10.98
C THR A 72 10.21 12.86 -11.23
N ALA A 73 10.08 11.98 -10.26
CA ALA A 73 9.18 10.85 -10.31
C ALA A 73 7.91 11.14 -9.52
N ASN A 74 6.77 10.93 -10.15
CA ASN A 74 5.48 11.27 -9.55
C ASN A 74 4.79 10.08 -8.86
N ALA A 75 5.14 8.83 -9.21
CA ALA A 75 4.56 7.66 -8.56
C ALA A 75 5.42 6.41 -8.74
N GLY A 76 5.63 5.64 -7.69
CA GLY A 76 6.13 4.27 -7.81
C GLY A 76 5.05 3.36 -8.38
N GLY A 77 3.85 3.45 -7.84
CA GLY A 77 2.65 2.79 -8.35
C GLY A 77 2.03 3.52 -9.55
N PHE A 78 0.85 4.09 -9.37
CA PHE A 78 0.09 4.74 -10.45
C PHE A 78 0.12 6.28 -10.38
N SER A 79 0.00 6.90 -11.54
CA SER A 79 -0.18 8.34 -11.69
C SER A 79 -1.46 8.63 -12.48
N VAL A 80 -2.32 9.51 -11.96
CA VAL A 80 -3.55 10.00 -12.62
C VAL A 80 -3.36 11.48 -12.96
N TRP A 81 -3.29 11.81 -14.24
CA TRP A 81 -2.78 13.11 -14.69
C TRP A 81 -3.61 13.74 -15.81
N SER A 82 -3.57 15.08 -15.92
CA SER A 82 -4.15 15.85 -17.03
C SER A 82 -5.64 15.58 -17.26
N GLY A 83 -6.47 15.88 -16.25
CA GLY A 83 -7.91 15.77 -16.34
C GLY A 83 -8.43 14.32 -16.44
N SER A 84 -7.67 13.38 -15.96
CA SER A 84 -8.02 11.96 -15.95
C SER A 84 -8.69 11.55 -14.65
N TRP A 85 -9.28 10.36 -14.66
CA TRP A 85 -9.93 9.80 -13.49
C TRP A 85 -9.51 8.35 -13.26
N GLY A 86 -9.25 7.98 -11.98
CA GLY A 86 -8.89 6.62 -11.58
C GLY A 86 -9.68 6.17 -10.36
N ASN A 87 -10.31 5.01 -10.41
CA ASN A 87 -10.88 4.35 -9.24
C ASN A 87 -10.04 3.12 -8.89
N PHE A 88 -9.71 2.98 -7.62
CA PHE A 88 -8.94 1.87 -7.07
C PHE A 88 -9.76 1.23 -5.95
N TYR A 89 -10.44 0.15 -6.29
CA TYR A 89 -11.29 -0.57 -5.35
C TYR A 89 -10.65 -1.89 -4.94
N GLN A 90 -10.56 -2.14 -3.62
CA GLN A 90 -9.94 -3.36 -3.09
C GLN A 90 -8.55 -3.63 -3.70
N CYS A 91 -7.73 -2.61 -3.79
CA CYS A 91 -6.37 -2.72 -4.31
C CYS A 91 -5.34 -2.80 -3.18
N THR A 92 -4.20 -3.41 -3.45
CA THR A 92 -3.04 -3.39 -2.55
C THR A 92 -1.89 -2.64 -3.22
N PHE A 93 -1.44 -1.56 -2.60
CA PHE A 93 -0.22 -0.83 -2.95
C PHE A 93 0.83 -1.09 -1.89
N ALA A 94 1.88 -1.84 -2.22
CA ALA A 94 2.89 -2.23 -1.25
C ALA A 94 4.31 -2.10 -1.82
N ALA A 95 5.23 -1.60 -0.99
CA ALA A 95 6.65 -1.50 -1.33
C ALA A 95 6.95 -0.74 -2.64
N ASN A 96 6.06 0.16 -3.08
CA ASN A 96 6.33 1.03 -4.22
C ASN A 96 7.13 2.25 -3.76
N SER A 97 8.06 2.75 -4.57
CA SER A 97 8.91 3.88 -4.21
C SER A 97 8.96 4.96 -5.28
N ALA A 98 8.84 6.21 -4.82
CA ALA A 98 9.05 7.43 -5.59
C ALA A 98 9.40 8.57 -4.63
N GLU A 99 9.76 9.73 -5.17
CA GLU A 99 9.96 10.93 -4.37
C GLU A 99 8.65 11.41 -3.74
N TYR A 100 7.57 11.47 -4.54
CA TYR A 100 6.23 11.85 -4.09
C TYR A 100 5.22 10.78 -4.48
N GLY A 101 4.17 10.60 -3.65
CA GLY A 101 3.08 9.69 -3.97
C GLY A 101 3.54 8.30 -4.35
N SER A 102 4.39 7.70 -3.51
CA SER A 102 5.05 6.43 -3.84
C SER A 102 4.07 5.32 -4.26
N ALA A 103 2.84 5.31 -3.73
CA ALA A 103 1.78 4.43 -4.18
C ALA A 103 0.94 5.06 -5.31
N LEU A 104 0.45 6.29 -5.12
CA LEU A 104 -0.45 6.97 -6.06
C LEU A 104 -0.23 8.48 -6.05
N THR A 105 -0.09 9.06 -7.23
CA THR A 105 -0.12 10.51 -7.43
C THR A 105 -1.28 10.92 -8.32
N VAL A 106 -2.04 11.93 -7.88
CA VAL A 106 -3.13 12.55 -8.65
C VAL A 106 -2.75 13.98 -8.93
N GLY A 107 -2.71 14.39 -10.20
CA GLY A 107 -2.21 15.71 -10.54
C GLY A 107 -2.88 16.36 -11.77
N ARG A 108 -2.66 17.68 -11.90
CA ARG A 108 -3.09 18.49 -13.05
C ARG A 108 -4.59 18.38 -13.37
N GLY A 109 -5.43 18.71 -12.39
CA GLY A 109 -6.88 18.72 -12.57
C GLY A 109 -7.53 17.35 -12.70
N SER A 110 -6.87 16.34 -12.13
CA SER A 110 -7.36 14.96 -12.14
C SER A 110 -8.06 14.59 -10.84
N SER A 111 -8.75 13.47 -10.85
CA SER A 111 -9.38 12.93 -9.64
C SER A 111 -9.12 11.43 -9.51
N ALA A 112 -9.05 10.96 -8.27
CA ALA A 112 -9.01 9.53 -8.00
C ALA A 112 -9.82 9.19 -6.74
N THR A 113 -10.31 7.95 -6.71
CA THR A 113 -10.93 7.36 -5.52
C THR A 113 -10.20 6.07 -5.17
N VAL A 114 -9.92 5.90 -3.88
CA VAL A 114 -9.35 4.68 -3.31
C VAL A 114 -10.32 4.18 -2.26
N ASP A 115 -10.82 2.96 -2.38
CA ASP A 115 -11.79 2.39 -1.44
C ASP A 115 -11.48 0.92 -1.14
N GLY A 116 -11.62 0.52 0.14
CA GLY A 116 -11.38 -0.83 0.61
C GLY A 116 -9.94 -1.34 0.39
N SER A 117 -8.97 -0.45 0.26
CA SER A 117 -7.63 -0.74 -0.23
C SER A 117 -6.58 -0.73 0.89
N ILE A 118 -5.42 -1.32 0.63
CA ILE A 118 -4.26 -1.31 1.54
C ILE A 118 -3.11 -0.56 0.88
N ILE A 119 -2.60 0.49 1.56
CA ILE A 119 -1.46 1.30 1.15
C ILE A 119 -0.40 1.21 2.25
N TRP A 120 0.57 0.31 2.09
CA TRP A 120 1.51 -0.06 3.14
C TRP A 120 2.94 -0.27 2.66
N ASN A 121 3.93 0.10 3.48
CA ASN A 121 5.35 -0.02 3.17
C ASN A 121 5.76 0.62 1.83
N ASN A 122 5.21 1.77 1.50
CA ASN A 122 5.56 2.53 0.31
C ASN A 122 6.56 3.64 0.69
N PRO A 123 7.88 3.42 0.55
CA PRO A 123 8.89 4.39 0.94
C PRO A 123 8.89 5.62 0.02
N GLY A 124 9.07 6.78 0.61
CA GLY A 124 9.05 8.10 -0.01
C GLY A 124 8.51 9.13 0.98
N ASP A 125 8.39 10.40 0.57
CA ASP A 125 7.87 11.45 1.44
C ASP A 125 6.40 11.22 1.80
N ASN A 126 5.61 10.73 0.85
CA ASN A 126 4.20 10.41 1.04
C ASN A 126 3.78 9.21 0.19
N ALA A 127 2.91 8.35 0.71
CA ALA A 127 2.36 7.23 -0.05
C ALA A 127 1.33 7.70 -1.08
N LEU A 128 0.47 8.64 -0.68
CA LEU A 128 -0.58 9.22 -1.53
C LEU A 128 -0.37 10.72 -1.68
N ALA A 129 -0.46 11.23 -2.90
CA ALA A 129 -0.31 12.66 -3.16
C ALA A 129 -1.37 13.21 -4.13
N ALA A 130 -1.94 14.36 -3.79
CA ALA A 130 -2.75 15.18 -4.68
C ALA A 130 -2.01 16.50 -4.93
N VAL A 131 -1.68 16.78 -6.19
CA VAL A 131 -0.84 17.92 -6.55
C VAL A 131 -1.40 18.72 -7.70
N GLN A 132 -1.16 20.03 -7.67
CA GLN A 132 -1.49 20.91 -8.77
C GLN A 132 -0.43 20.89 -9.86
N TRP A 133 -0.84 21.26 -11.06
CA TRP A 133 0.06 21.66 -12.14
C TRP A 133 -0.63 22.69 -13.03
N ASP A 134 0.07 23.75 -13.42
CA ASP A 134 -0.50 24.86 -14.18
C ASP A 134 -1.75 25.49 -13.52
N ASN A 135 -1.74 25.66 -12.19
CA ASN A 135 -2.87 26.15 -11.37
C ASN A 135 -4.14 25.27 -11.44
N ASN A 136 -4.03 24.02 -11.87
CA ASN A 136 -5.11 23.05 -11.83
C ASN A 136 -4.90 22.08 -10.65
N GLY A 137 -5.63 22.30 -9.57
CA GLY A 137 -5.65 21.45 -8.40
C GLY A 137 -6.32 20.10 -8.68
N SER A 138 -6.02 19.11 -7.88
CA SER A 138 -6.48 17.74 -8.04
C SER A 138 -7.22 17.24 -6.81
N ASN A 139 -8.02 16.19 -6.95
CA ASN A 139 -8.77 15.62 -5.84
C ASN A 139 -8.48 14.14 -5.67
N LEU A 140 -8.30 13.72 -4.43
CA LEU A 140 -8.15 12.32 -4.06
C LEU A 140 -9.12 12.00 -2.91
N ASP A 141 -10.00 11.04 -3.14
CA ASP A 141 -10.91 10.55 -2.12
C ASP A 141 -10.44 9.16 -1.63
N VAL A 142 -10.31 8.98 -0.31
CA VAL A 142 -9.85 7.74 0.32
C VAL A 142 -10.90 7.26 1.30
N TYR A 143 -11.49 6.10 1.03
CA TYR A 143 -12.54 5.52 1.85
C TYR A 143 -12.15 4.15 2.39
N ASN A 144 -12.54 3.84 3.65
CA ASN A 144 -12.49 2.50 4.21
C ASN A 144 -11.17 1.77 3.91
N SER A 145 -10.04 2.43 4.04
CA SER A 145 -8.74 1.93 3.58
C SER A 145 -7.69 1.97 4.68
N VAL A 146 -6.73 1.06 4.62
CA VAL A 146 -5.53 1.08 5.44
C VAL A 146 -4.48 1.95 4.75
N VAL A 147 -4.03 3.01 5.41
CA VAL A 147 -2.93 3.86 4.95
C VAL A 147 -1.90 3.98 6.06
N GLN A 148 -0.68 3.57 5.79
CA GLN A 148 0.43 3.70 6.74
C GLN A 148 0.71 5.16 7.05
N GLY A 149 0.76 5.47 8.36
CA GLY A 149 0.89 6.84 8.84
C GLY A 149 -0.43 7.63 8.84
N GLY A 150 -1.54 7.00 8.44
CA GLY A 150 -2.86 7.64 8.41
C GLY A 150 -2.85 8.90 7.57
N GLU A 151 -3.35 10.00 8.12
CA GLU A 151 -3.34 11.32 7.47
C GLU A 151 -1.92 11.80 7.12
N SER A 152 -0.91 11.49 7.95
CA SER A 152 0.48 11.89 7.71
C SER A 152 1.14 11.16 6.54
N GLY A 153 0.58 10.04 6.10
CA GLY A 153 0.99 9.31 4.89
C GLY A 153 0.48 9.92 3.58
N MET A 154 -0.28 11.03 3.67
CA MET A 154 -0.91 11.70 2.55
C MET A 154 -0.44 13.15 2.42
N TYR A 155 -0.40 13.67 1.20
CA TYR A 155 -0.01 15.05 0.92
C TYR A 155 -0.94 15.69 -0.10
N ALA A 156 -1.44 16.89 0.20
CA ALA A 156 -2.10 17.76 -0.76
C ALA A 156 -1.42 19.14 -0.76
N ASP A 157 -1.21 19.70 -1.93
CA ASP A 157 -0.75 21.08 -2.05
C ASP A 157 -1.91 22.09 -1.90
N GLU A 158 -1.59 23.40 -1.99
CA GLU A 158 -2.53 24.50 -1.68
C GLU A 158 -3.80 24.52 -2.56
N LEU A 159 -3.77 23.96 -3.76
CA LEU A 159 -4.90 23.97 -4.70
C LEU A 159 -5.56 22.59 -4.85
N SER A 160 -5.00 21.57 -4.22
CA SER A 160 -5.49 20.20 -4.30
C SER A 160 -6.15 19.78 -2.99
N ASN A 161 -6.96 18.73 -3.03
CA ASN A 161 -7.66 18.25 -1.86
C ASN A 161 -7.50 16.74 -1.71
N ILE A 162 -7.38 16.28 -0.47
CA ILE A 162 -7.60 14.88 -0.08
C ILE A 162 -8.75 14.85 0.90
N TYR A 163 -9.79 14.11 0.56
CA TYR A 163 -10.87 13.75 1.46
C TYR A 163 -10.71 12.29 1.89
N TYR A 164 -10.97 11.99 3.15
CA TYR A 164 -10.92 10.62 3.65
C TYR A 164 -12.01 10.35 4.69
N ASP A 165 -12.51 9.11 4.69
CA ASP A 165 -13.43 8.58 5.69
C ASP A 165 -13.18 7.09 5.90
N GLY A 166 -13.27 6.62 7.15
CA GLY A 166 -12.98 5.22 7.47
C GLY A 166 -11.50 4.83 7.30
N LEU A 167 -10.58 5.80 7.47
CA LEU A 167 -9.14 5.57 7.37
C LEU A 167 -8.61 4.78 8.57
N LEU A 168 -7.81 3.75 8.31
CA LEU A 168 -7.14 2.93 9.30
C LEU A 168 -5.62 3.07 9.17
N ASP A 169 -4.94 3.33 10.30
CA ASP A 169 -3.47 3.29 10.40
C ASP A 169 -3.08 2.12 11.29
N MET A 170 -2.98 0.95 10.69
CA MET A 170 -2.66 -0.29 11.40
C MET A 170 -1.98 -1.28 10.46
N ASP A 171 -1.11 -2.12 11.01
CA ASP A 171 -0.45 -3.17 10.23
C ASP A 171 -1.50 -4.11 9.60
N PRO A 172 -1.52 -4.27 8.29
CA PRO A 172 -2.44 -5.17 7.61
C PRO A 172 -2.11 -6.66 7.84
N PHE A 173 -1.00 -7.00 8.47
CA PHE A 173 -0.51 -8.37 8.66
C PHE A 173 -0.43 -9.15 7.36
N PHE A 174 0.43 -8.70 6.44
CA PHE A 174 0.72 -9.46 5.24
C PHE A 174 1.37 -10.81 5.55
N CYS A 175 0.96 -11.86 4.87
CA CYS A 175 1.41 -13.23 5.12
C CYS A 175 2.91 -13.45 4.90
N ASP A 176 3.44 -13.01 3.76
CA ASP A 176 4.88 -13.10 3.47
C ASP A 176 5.31 -12.02 2.44
N PRO A 177 5.33 -10.74 2.86
CA PRO A 177 5.64 -9.63 1.95
C PRO A 177 7.08 -9.70 1.40
N ALA A 178 8.00 -10.37 2.10
CA ALA A 178 9.38 -10.54 1.65
C ALA A 178 9.48 -11.44 0.40
N ASN A 179 8.55 -12.37 0.23
CA ASN A 179 8.44 -13.23 -0.93
C ASN A 179 7.30 -12.83 -1.89
N GLY A 180 6.71 -11.63 -1.68
CA GLY A 180 5.70 -11.07 -2.57
C GLY A 180 4.28 -11.56 -2.32
N ASP A 181 4.02 -12.19 -1.18
CA ASP A 181 2.68 -12.54 -0.73
C ASP A 181 2.12 -11.40 0.14
N PHE A 182 1.29 -10.59 -0.49
CA PHE A 182 0.58 -9.47 0.14
C PHE A 182 -0.88 -9.81 0.47
N SER A 183 -1.25 -11.07 0.55
CA SER A 183 -2.48 -11.49 1.21
C SER A 183 -2.38 -11.21 2.71
N ILE A 184 -3.52 -11.03 3.38
CA ILE A 184 -3.53 -10.71 4.80
C ILE A 184 -3.83 -11.94 5.65
N ASP A 185 -3.34 -11.93 6.88
CA ASP A 185 -3.65 -12.95 7.88
C ASP A 185 -5.13 -12.89 8.29
N VAL A 186 -5.74 -14.04 8.65
CA VAL A 186 -7.13 -14.08 9.13
C VAL A 186 -7.36 -13.29 10.43
N LEU A 187 -6.29 -12.98 11.17
CA LEU A 187 -6.34 -12.13 12.36
C LEU A 187 -6.21 -10.64 12.04
N SER A 188 -6.00 -10.29 10.78
CA SER A 188 -5.93 -8.89 10.36
C SER A 188 -7.23 -8.15 10.67
N SER A 189 -7.10 -6.93 11.17
CA SER A 189 -8.23 -6.01 11.33
C SER A 189 -8.46 -5.12 10.11
N ALA A 190 -7.74 -5.36 9.00
CA ALA A 190 -7.95 -4.69 7.72
C ALA A 190 -9.21 -5.23 7.04
N ILE A 191 -10.36 -4.91 7.63
CA ILE A 191 -11.69 -5.38 7.22
C ILE A 191 -12.55 -4.18 6.87
N THR A 192 -13.21 -4.25 5.74
CA THR A 192 -14.17 -3.22 5.32
C THR A 192 -15.39 -3.15 6.26
N PRO A 193 -16.12 -2.03 6.29
CA PRO A 193 -17.34 -1.93 7.10
C PRO A 193 -18.43 -2.98 6.76
N TRP A 194 -18.39 -3.59 5.59
CA TRP A 194 -19.30 -4.65 5.18
C TRP A 194 -18.75 -6.07 5.41
N GLY A 195 -17.57 -6.18 6.09
CA GLY A 195 -17.04 -7.46 6.59
C GLY A 195 -16.11 -8.21 5.63
N GLU A 196 -15.71 -7.61 4.51
CA GLU A 196 -14.76 -8.22 3.57
C GLU A 196 -13.31 -7.80 3.90
N PRO A 197 -12.31 -8.67 3.68
CA PRO A 197 -10.91 -8.28 3.81
C PRO A 197 -10.56 -7.18 2.83
N MET A 198 -9.82 -6.16 3.29
CA MET A 198 -9.32 -5.09 2.43
C MET A 198 -8.19 -5.58 1.54
N GLY A 199 -7.98 -4.87 0.42
CA GLY A 199 -6.89 -5.13 -0.51
C GLY A 199 -7.16 -6.23 -1.53
N ALA A 200 -6.17 -6.47 -2.39
CA ALA A 200 -6.33 -7.22 -3.63
C ALA A 200 -6.46 -8.73 -3.46
N LEU A 201 -5.86 -9.29 -2.42
CA LEU A 201 -5.64 -10.74 -2.34
C LEU A 201 -6.47 -11.45 -1.26
N GLY A 202 -7.15 -10.67 -0.39
CA GLY A 202 -7.92 -11.24 0.70
C GLY A 202 -7.06 -12.02 1.72
N TYR A 203 -7.66 -12.98 2.40
CA TYR A 203 -6.95 -13.83 3.36
C TYR A 203 -6.10 -14.89 2.65
N GLY A 204 -4.83 -15.05 3.07
CA GLY A 204 -3.88 -16.02 2.49
C GLY A 204 -3.20 -16.93 3.50
N CYS A 205 -3.26 -16.59 4.78
CA CYS A 205 -2.67 -17.41 5.85
C CYS A 205 -3.56 -17.43 7.09
N GLU A 206 -3.45 -18.53 7.84
CA GLU A 206 -4.19 -18.75 9.07
C GLU A 206 -3.26 -18.64 10.27
N GLY A 207 -3.14 -17.41 10.85
CA GLY A 207 -2.45 -17.23 12.12
C GLY A 207 -0.97 -17.68 12.13
N THR A 208 -0.31 -17.66 10.98
CA THR A 208 1.14 -17.90 10.89
C THR A 208 1.94 -16.74 11.47
N VAL A 209 1.30 -15.59 11.58
CA VAL A 209 1.81 -14.50 12.37
C VAL A 209 1.60 -14.88 13.83
N MET A 210 2.66 -15.18 14.55
CA MET A 210 2.59 -15.40 15.99
C MET A 210 2.14 -14.10 16.67
N ALA A 211 0.82 -13.92 16.73
CA ALA A 211 0.23 -12.80 17.45
C ALA A 211 0.55 -12.87 18.97
N ALA A 212 0.97 -14.03 19.44
CA ALA A 212 1.37 -14.27 20.83
C ALA A 212 2.89 -14.47 20.94
N ALA A 213 3.46 -14.03 22.06
CA ALA A 213 4.82 -14.39 22.41
C ALA A 213 4.96 -15.92 22.50
N HIS A 214 6.00 -16.46 21.90
CA HIS A 214 6.26 -17.90 21.89
C HIS A 214 7.41 -18.23 22.84
N ILE A 215 7.17 -19.12 23.80
CA ILE A 215 8.21 -19.59 24.71
C ILE A 215 9.14 -20.55 23.97
N LEU A 216 10.42 -20.16 23.86
CA LEU A 216 11.47 -20.95 23.21
C LEU A 216 12.12 -21.96 24.16
N SER A 217 12.37 -21.58 25.42
CA SER A 217 12.94 -22.45 26.43
C SER A 217 12.53 -22.04 27.85
N VAL A 218 12.53 -22.99 28.74
CA VAL A 218 12.45 -22.78 30.18
C VAL A 218 13.60 -23.56 30.82
N GLU A 219 14.53 -22.87 31.45
CA GLU A 219 15.74 -23.47 32.04
C GLU A 219 15.85 -23.10 33.52
N ASP A 220 16.37 -24.04 34.31
CA ASP A 220 16.58 -23.82 35.74
C ASP A 220 17.72 -22.81 35.98
N VAL A 221 17.53 -21.95 36.98
CA VAL A 221 18.60 -21.01 37.38
C VAL A 221 19.63 -21.77 38.21
N PRO A 222 20.88 -21.90 37.75
CA PRO A 222 21.90 -22.68 38.48
C PRO A 222 22.13 -22.14 39.89
N ASN A 223 22.17 -23.07 40.89
CA ASN A 223 22.43 -22.81 42.27
C ASN A 223 21.39 -22.00 43.05
N ASP A 224 20.16 -21.95 42.64
CA ASP A 224 19.10 -21.17 43.30
C ASP A 224 18.19 -22.03 44.22
N GLN A 225 18.46 -23.30 44.41
CA GLN A 225 17.65 -24.23 45.20
C GLN A 225 16.26 -24.51 44.61
N GLY A 226 16.05 -24.29 43.32
CA GLY A 226 14.81 -24.63 42.61
C GLY A 226 13.68 -23.62 42.76
N GLY A 227 13.98 -22.33 43.00
CA GLY A 227 12.97 -21.29 43.14
C GLY A 227 12.77 -20.39 41.92
N ARG A 228 13.59 -20.53 40.88
CA ARG A 228 13.58 -19.62 39.72
C ARG A 228 13.87 -20.37 38.41
N VAL A 229 13.35 -19.84 37.32
CA VAL A 229 13.64 -20.32 35.98
C VAL A 229 13.99 -19.15 35.07
N TYR A 230 14.83 -19.40 34.07
CA TYR A 230 14.98 -18.53 32.90
C TYR A 230 13.91 -18.89 31.86
N VAL A 231 13.16 -17.95 31.42
CA VAL A 231 12.21 -18.11 30.31
C VAL A 231 12.72 -17.29 29.14
N THR A 232 13.04 -17.96 28.03
CA THR A 232 13.38 -17.31 26.77
C THR A 232 12.17 -17.38 25.86
N PHE A 233 11.78 -16.26 25.27
CA PHE A 233 10.63 -16.21 24.37
C PHE A 233 10.90 -15.27 23.19
N GLU A 234 10.23 -15.53 22.09
CA GLU A 234 10.09 -14.57 21.00
C GLU A 234 9.02 -13.54 21.35
N LYS A 235 9.30 -12.31 21.00
CA LYS A 235 8.35 -11.20 21.17
C LYS A 235 7.09 -11.45 20.34
N SER A 236 5.96 -10.95 20.82
CA SER A 236 4.78 -10.85 19.95
C SER A 236 5.03 -9.82 18.82
N LEU A 237 4.29 -9.98 17.72
CA LEU A 237 4.31 -8.97 16.66
C LEU A 237 3.83 -7.59 17.11
N PHE A 238 3.07 -7.54 18.20
CA PHE A 238 2.59 -6.28 18.78
C PHE A 238 3.63 -5.62 19.70
N ASP A 239 4.72 -6.31 20.05
CA ASP A 239 5.84 -5.78 20.82
C ASP A 239 6.83 -5.09 19.87
N THR A 240 6.39 -4.02 19.22
CA THR A 240 7.20 -3.24 18.30
C THR A 240 7.95 -2.14 19.04
N ASP A 241 9.26 -2.07 18.84
CA ASP A 241 10.11 -1.00 19.37
C ASP A 241 9.62 0.37 18.84
N GLY A 242 9.15 1.24 19.72
CA GLY A 242 8.75 2.60 19.40
C GLY A 242 7.34 3.01 19.80
N LEU A 243 6.47 2.10 20.16
CA LEU A 243 5.17 2.42 20.75
C LEU A 243 5.29 2.43 22.27
N SER A 244 5.02 3.58 22.92
CA SER A 244 4.97 3.71 24.40
C SER A 244 3.72 3.03 24.97
N ARG A 245 3.65 1.69 24.86
CA ARG A 245 2.62 0.91 25.51
C ARG A 245 3.25 -0.16 26.39
N THR A 246 2.61 -0.44 27.52
CA THR A 246 3.00 -1.54 28.40
C THR A 246 2.32 -2.80 27.91
N GLU A 247 3.11 -3.78 27.50
CA GLU A 247 2.61 -5.11 27.20
C GLU A 247 2.81 -6.03 28.41
N MET A 248 1.82 -6.83 28.74
CA MET A 248 1.90 -7.83 29.82
C MET A 248 1.76 -9.22 29.20
N TYR A 249 2.73 -10.08 29.50
CA TYR A 249 2.66 -11.49 29.20
C TYR A 249 2.29 -12.25 30.45
N THR A 250 1.28 -13.11 30.37
CA THR A 250 0.91 -14.05 31.45
C THR A 250 1.49 -15.41 31.11
N ILE A 251 2.32 -15.94 32.00
CA ILE A 251 2.94 -17.26 31.87
C ILE A 251 2.12 -18.28 32.67
#